data_83ff2a7e54d14ceaad0616b59a22d505
#
_entry.id   83ff2a7e54d14ceaad0616b59a22d505
#
_cell.length_a   1.000
_cell.length_b   1.000
_cell.length_c   1.000
_cell.angle_alpha   90.00
_cell.angle_beta   90.00
_cell.angle_gamma   90.00
#
_symmetry.space_group_name_H-M   'P 1'
#
loop_
_entity.id
_entity.type
_entity.pdbx_description
1 polymer ?
#
loop_
_entity_poly.entity_id
_entity_poly.type
_entity_poly.pdbx_seq_one_letter_code
_entity_poly.pdbx_strand_id
1 'polypeptide(L)'
;LSTYQNKVLMTVGINIILAVSLNVATGYLGQLPLGHAGFMAVGAYTCALFTKYSPLPDGVSFAIGLALGAVMAGLFGVLIGVPALRLTGDYLAILTLGFGEIIRITLNNIDDVLGFKLFYGAKGLKNIPKYSNYWNVFLCVVITCFAIHAMMKSRHGRAVLAIRDNEIAAESCGIQTTYYKVMAFAFSAAFAGLAGGLY
;
A
#
# COMPACT_ATOMS: atom_id res chain seq x y z
N LEU A 1 12.20 0.50 27.56
CA LEU A 1 12.88 0.69 26.28
C LEU A 1 13.25 2.17 26.12
N SER A 2 14.47 2.45 25.63
CA SER A 2 14.85 3.83 25.34
C SER A 2 14.00 4.38 24.18
N THR A 3 13.83 5.71 24.12
CA THR A 3 13.07 6.36 23.02
C THR A 3 13.62 5.99 21.65
N TYR A 4 14.92 5.78 21.54
CA TYR A 4 15.59 5.32 20.32
C TYR A 4 15.18 3.90 19.93
N GLN A 5 15.20 2.96 20.90
CA GLN A 5 14.80 1.57 20.66
C GLN A 5 13.33 1.46 20.19
N ASN A 6 12.43 2.24 20.79
CA ASN A 6 11.03 2.28 20.36
C ASN A 6 10.88 2.72 18.90
N LYS A 7 11.61 3.77 18.49
CA LYS A 7 11.58 4.22 17.08
C LYS A 7 12.10 3.15 16.12
N VAL A 8 13.20 2.50 16.46
CA VAL A 8 13.78 1.43 15.63
C VAL A 8 12.78 0.29 15.48
N LEU A 9 12.17 -0.18 16.59
CA LEU A 9 11.18 -1.25 16.56
C LEU A 9 9.93 -0.90 15.75
N MET A 10 9.45 0.34 15.85
CA MET A 10 8.32 0.81 15.02
C MET A 10 8.68 0.80 13.53
N THR A 11 9.85 1.32 13.16
CA THR A 11 10.32 1.31 11.76
C THR A 11 10.47 -0.12 11.24
N VAL A 12 11.00 -1.03 12.04
CA VAL A 12 11.09 -2.46 11.68
C VAL A 12 9.70 -3.04 11.44
N GLY A 13 8.73 -2.77 12.32
CA GLY A 13 7.34 -3.23 12.15
C GLY A 13 6.71 -2.73 10.85
N ILE A 14 6.88 -1.45 10.52
CA ILE A 14 6.39 -0.86 9.28
C ILE A 14 7.04 -1.52 8.06
N ASN A 15 8.35 -1.75 8.10
CA ASN A 15 9.07 -2.43 7.02
C ASN A 15 8.64 -3.89 6.86
N ILE A 16 8.26 -4.58 7.94
CA ILE A 16 7.67 -5.92 7.86
C ILE A 16 6.35 -5.88 7.10
N ILE A 17 5.45 -4.92 7.39
CA ILE A 17 4.19 -4.77 6.66
C ILE A 17 4.47 -4.53 5.17
N LEU A 18 5.42 -3.63 4.84
CA LEU A 18 5.80 -3.35 3.45
C LEU A 18 6.36 -4.59 2.74
N ALA A 19 7.25 -5.33 3.39
CA ALA A 19 7.85 -6.52 2.81
C ALA A 19 6.81 -7.62 2.58
N VAL A 20 5.93 -7.86 3.55
CA VAL A 20 4.87 -8.88 3.45
C VAL A 20 3.81 -8.47 2.41
N SER A 21 3.45 -7.19 2.33
CA SER A 21 2.54 -6.69 1.29
C SER A 21 3.15 -6.78 -0.11
N LEU A 22 4.43 -6.43 -0.27
CA LEU A 22 5.14 -6.58 -1.54
C LEU A 22 5.24 -8.06 -1.96
N ASN A 23 5.43 -8.96 -1.01
CA ASN A 23 5.49 -10.40 -1.29
C ASN A 23 4.19 -10.95 -1.90
N VAL A 24 3.04 -10.29 -1.71
CA VAL A 24 1.79 -10.68 -2.40
C VAL A 24 1.94 -10.50 -3.91
N ALA A 25 2.54 -9.42 -4.36
CA ALA A 25 2.75 -9.16 -5.77
C ALA A 25 3.96 -9.92 -6.35
N THR A 26 5.08 -9.96 -5.61
CA THR A 26 6.32 -10.58 -6.11
C THR A 26 6.36 -12.09 -5.89
N GLY A 27 6.01 -12.54 -4.70
CA GLY A 27 6.11 -13.94 -4.32
C GLY A 27 4.92 -14.78 -4.80
N TYR A 28 3.69 -14.31 -4.57
CA TYR A 28 2.49 -15.07 -4.91
C TYR A 28 1.99 -14.84 -6.33
N LEU A 29 2.06 -13.61 -6.85
CA LEU A 29 1.63 -13.32 -8.22
C LEU A 29 2.77 -13.47 -9.24
N GLY A 30 4.03 -13.43 -8.79
CA GLY A 30 5.20 -13.56 -9.67
C GLY A 30 5.49 -12.30 -10.50
N GLN A 31 4.99 -11.14 -10.09
CA GLN A 31 5.20 -9.86 -10.78
C GLN A 31 5.98 -8.89 -9.91
N LEU A 32 6.91 -8.13 -10.48
CA LEU A 32 7.80 -7.22 -9.74
C LEU A 32 7.36 -5.75 -9.88
N PRO A 33 6.47 -5.23 -9.00
CA PRO A 33 6.10 -3.82 -9.03
C PRO A 33 7.16 -2.98 -8.30
N LEU A 34 7.93 -2.18 -9.03
CA LEU A 34 8.92 -1.27 -8.44
C LEU A 34 8.30 0.03 -7.87
N GLY A 35 7.05 0.32 -8.20
CA GLY A 35 6.31 1.50 -7.72
C GLY A 35 5.65 1.37 -6.35
N HIS A 36 5.97 0.34 -5.56
CA HIS A 36 5.30 0.04 -4.27
C HIS A 36 5.38 1.21 -3.27
N ALA A 37 6.48 1.97 -3.27
CA ALA A 37 6.65 3.17 -2.46
C ALA A 37 5.62 4.28 -2.77
N GLY A 38 5.11 4.35 -4.01
CA GLY A 38 4.06 5.29 -4.38
C GLY A 38 2.74 5.03 -3.63
N PHE A 39 2.35 3.76 -3.46
CA PHE A 39 1.16 3.39 -2.69
C PHE A 39 1.32 3.69 -1.21
N MET A 40 2.53 3.48 -0.67
CA MET A 40 2.87 3.89 0.69
C MET A 40 2.69 5.41 0.87
N ALA A 41 3.17 6.22 -0.08
CA ALA A 41 3.04 7.68 -0.03
C ALA A 41 1.56 8.11 -0.07
N VAL A 42 0.74 7.55 -0.98
CA VAL A 42 -0.71 7.83 -1.03
C VAL A 42 -1.37 7.54 0.31
N GLY A 43 -1.10 6.38 0.92
CA GLY A 43 -1.65 6.02 2.22
C GLY A 43 -1.21 6.96 3.34
N ALA A 44 0.08 7.32 3.38
CA ALA A 44 0.64 8.24 4.37
C ALA A 44 -0.04 9.61 4.33
N TYR A 45 -0.11 10.22 3.14
CA TYR A 45 -0.73 11.54 2.97
C TYR A 45 -2.24 11.51 3.24
N THR A 46 -2.96 10.47 2.82
CA THR A 46 -4.39 10.34 3.09
C THR A 46 -4.66 10.23 4.60
N CYS A 47 -3.93 9.39 5.30
CA CYS A 47 -4.05 9.23 6.74
C CYS A 47 -3.72 10.53 7.48
N ALA A 48 -2.61 11.18 7.12
CA ALA A 48 -2.14 12.41 7.74
C ALA A 48 -3.12 13.57 7.55
N LEU A 49 -3.69 13.74 6.35
CA LEU A 49 -4.71 14.75 6.07
C LEU A 49 -5.98 14.50 6.87
N PHE A 50 -6.49 13.27 6.87
CA PHE A 50 -7.67 12.93 7.62
C PHE A 50 -7.48 13.19 9.12
N THR A 51 -6.37 12.73 9.69
CA THR A 51 -6.06 12.89 11.12
C THR A 51 -5.90 14.36 11.52
N LYS A 52 -5.36 15.19 10.61
CA LYS A 52 -5.15 16.62 10.86
C LYS A 52 -6.45 17.42 10.84
N TYR A 53 -7.41 17.09 9.98
CA TYR A 53 -8.65 17.87 9.77
C TYR A 53 -9.87 17.25 10.46
N SER A 54 -9.77 16.04 11.01
CA SER A 54 -10.88 15.36 11.67
C SER A 54 -11.13 15.95 13.07
N PRO A 55 -12.39 16.28 13.40
CA PRO A 55 -12.78 16.72 14.74
C PRO A 55 -12.98 15.55 15.74
N LEU A 56 -12.66 14.31 15.33
CA LEU A 56 -12.89 13.10 16.13
C LEU A 56 -11.82 12.92 17.23
N PRO A 57 -12.12 12.14 18.29
CA PRO A 57 -11.12 11.78 19.29
C PRO A 57 -9.91 11.11 18.66
N ASP A 58 -8.74 11.45 19.16
CA ASP A 58 -7.43 11.13 18.58
C ASP A 58 -7.24 9.65 18.16
N GLY A 59 -7.61 8.70 18.99
CA GLY A 59 -7.46 7.26 18.69
C GLY A 59 -8.40 6.76 17.59
N VAL A 60 -9.63 7.27 17.54
CA VAL A 60 -10.63 6.89 16.54
C VAL A 60 -10.27 7.52 15.18
N SER A 61 -9.86 8.79 15.20
CA SER A 61 -9.40 9.51 14.00
C SER A 61 -8.24 8.79 13.34
N PHE A 62 -7.28 8.31 14.11
CA PHE A 62 -6.13 7.56 13.59
C PHE A 62 -6.54 6.22 12.96
N ALA A 63 -7.39 5.44 13.63
CA ALA A 63 -7.85 4.15 13.10
C ALA A 63 -8.64 4.31 11.79
N ILE A 64 -9.53 5.30 11.72
CA ILE A 64 -10.28 5.63 10.49
C ILE A 64 -9.32 6.15 9.41
N GLY A 65 -8.35 7.00 9.77
CA GLY A 65 -7.32 7.50 8.86
C GLY A 65 -6.49 6.38 8.23
N LEU A 66 -6.10 5.37 9.02
CA LEU A 66 -5.41 4.18 8.52
C LEU A 66 -6.26 3.38 7.55
N ALA A 67 -7.54 3.15 7.88
CA ALA A 67 -8.47 2.44 7.01
C ALA A 67 -8.68 3.19 5.68
N LEU A 68 -8.88 4.52 5.74
CA LEU A 68 -9.02 5.36 4.55
C LEU A 68 -7.73 5.37 3.72
N GLY A 69 -6.55 5.46 4.36
CA GLY A 69 -5.27 5.37 3.68
C GLY A 69 -5.09 4.04 2.94
N ALA A 70 -5.47 2.93 3.56
CA ALA A 70 -5.44 1.61 2.93
C ALA A 70 -6.41 1.51 1.75
N VAL A 71 -7.65 2.00 1.89
CA VAL A 71 -8.66 2.00 0.82
C VAL A 71 -8.20 2.86 -0.36
N MET A 72 -7.73 4.08 -0.10
CA MET A 72 -7.23 4.97 -1.15
C MET A 72 -6.04 4.36 -1.89
N ALA A 73 -5.05 3.83 -1.18
CA ALA A 73 -3.92 3.15 -1.81
C ALA A 73 -4.38 1.93 -2.63
N GLY A 74 -5.36 1.16 -2.16
CA GLY A 74 -5.97 0.06 -2.90
C GLY A 74 -6.68 0.52 -4.18
N LEU A 75 -7.43 1.63 -4.14
CA LEU A 75 -8.06 2.23 -5.33
C LEU A 75 -7.03 2.67 -6.36
N PHE A 76 -5.95 3.34 -5.94
CA PHE A 76 -4.83 3.66 -6.82
C PHE A 76 -4.16 2.38 -7.35
N GLY A 77 -4.09 1.33 -6.53
CA GLY A 77 -3.63 0.00 -6.95
C GLY A 77 -4.47 -0.59 -8.08
N VAL A 78 -5.80 -0.48 -8.01
CA VAL A 78 -6.70 -0.90 -9.11
C VAL A 78 -6.48 -0.02 -10.34
N LEU A 79 -6.48 1.30 -10.18
CA LEU A 79 -6.36 2.26 -11.28
C LEU A 79 -5.07 2.06 -12.06
N ILE A 80 -3.95 1.86 -11.37
CA ILE A 80 -2.65 1.61 -11.99
C ILE A 80 -2.53 0.14 -12.43
N GLY A 81 -3.08 -0.79 -11.66
CA GLY A 81 -3.02 -2.22 -11.94
C GLY A 81 -3.68 -2.60 -13.26
N VAL A 82 -4.83 -2.01 -13.60
CA VAL A 82 -5.56 -2.34 -14.83
C VAL A 82 -4.70 -2.14 -16.10
N PRO A 83 -4.05 -1.00 -16.32
CA PRO A 83 -3.15 -0.83 -17.47
C PRO A 83 -1.81 -1.56 -17.29
N ALA A 84 -1.25 -1.54 -16.07
CA ALA A 84 0.09 -2.08 -15.82
C ALA A 84 0.15 -3.61 -15.99
N LEU A 85 -0.84 -4.33 -15.49
CA LEU A 85 -0.87 -5.79 -15.49
C LEU A 85 -1.17 -6.43 -16.85
N ARG A 86 -1.39 -5.61 -17.87
CA ARG A 86 -1.38 -6.06 -19.29
C ARG A 86 0.02 -6.27 -19.82
N LEU A 87 1.03 -5.68 -19.15
CA LEU A 87 2.44 -5.86 -19.46
C LEU A 87 3.03 -6.98 -18.61
N THR A 88 4.04 -7.63 -19.11
CA THR A 88 4.72 -8.75 -18.43
C THR A 88 6.22 -8.44 -18.25
N GLY A 89 6.82 -9.05 -17.23
CA GLY A 89 8.25 -8.95 -16.98
C GLY A 89 8.73 -7.54 -16.68
N ASP A 90 9.83 -7.15 -17.32
CA ASP A 90 10.54 -5.89 -17.05
C ASP A 90 9.73 -4.64 -17.41
N TYR A 91 8.86 -4.74 -18.42
CA TYR A 91 7.99 -3.62 -18.82
C TYR A 91 7.00 -3.23 -17.72
N LEU A 92 6.48 -4.20 -16.98
CA LEU A 92 5.64 -3.95 -15.81
C LEU A 92 6.43 -3.20 -14.74
N ALA A 93 7.66 -3.63 -14.45
CA ALA A 93 8.53 -3.03 -13.44
C ALA A 93 8.83 -1.56 -13.78
N ILE A 94 9.20 -1.26 -15.03
CA ILE A 94 9.46 0.10 -15.50
C ILE A 94 8.21 0.98 -15.41
N LEU A 95 7.06 0.47 -15.87
CA LEU A 95 5.80 1.21 -15.84
C LEU A 95 5.37 1.53 -14.41
N THR A 96 5.44 0.55 -13.50
CA THR A 96 5.07 0.77 -12.10
C THR A 96 6.02 1.74 -11.38
N LEU A 97 7.31 1.72 -11.71
CA LEU A 97 8.29 2.71 -11.24
C LEU A 97 7.93 4.11 -11.72
N GLY A 98 7.58 4.27 -13.01
CA GLY A 98 7.12 5.53 -13.57
C GLY A 98 5.87 6.07 -12.87
N PHE A 99 4.88 5.22 -12.59
CA PHE A 99 3.71 5.63 -11.80
C PHE A 99 4.05 6.03 -10.37
N GLY A 100 4.97 5.31 -9.71
CA GLY A 100 5.47 5.68 -8.39
C GLY A 100 6.09 7.09 -8.39
N GLU A 101 6.87 7.41 -9.42
CA GLU A 101 7.48 8.73 -9.59
C GLU A 101 6.45 9.83 -9.92
N ILE A 102 5.45 9.52 -10.74
CA ILE A 102 4.32 10.44 -11.00
C ILE A 102 3.59 10.76 -9.70
N ILE A 103 3.27 9.77 -8.87
CA ILE A 103 2.64 9.97 -7.56
C ILE A 103 3.52 10.88 -6.70
N ARG A 104 4.81 10.62 -6.62
CA ARG A 104 5.76 11.41 -5.84
C ARG A 104 5.81 12.88 -6.28
N ILE A 105 5.92 13.12 -7.59
CA ILE A 105 5.95 14.47 -8.17
C ILE A 105 4.62 15.18 -7.94
N THR A 106 3.50 14.49 -8.14
CA THR A 106 2.17 15.04 -7.92
C THR A 106 1.97 15.47 -6.47
N LEU A 107 2.31 14.62 -5.50
CA LEU A 107 2.19 14.92 -4.07
C LEU A 107 3.10 16.09 -3.64
N ASN A 108 4.27 16.23 -4.27
CA ASN A 108 5.18 17.34 -3.98
C ASN A 108 4.72 18.68 -4.55
N ASN A 109 3.99 18.69 -5.69
CA ASN A 109 3.63 19.91 -6.40
C ASN A 109 2.13 20.24 -6.34
N ILE A 110 1.32 19.41 -5.68
CA ILE A 110 -0.15 19.56 -5.65
C ILE A 110 -0.58 20.89 -5.00
N ASP A 111 0.18 21.40 -4.04
CA ASP A 111 -0.09 22.68 -3.37
C ASP A 111 0.05 23.87 -4.32
N ASP A 112 1.01 23.82 -5.25
CA ASP A 112 1.22 24.86 -6.25
C ASP A 112 0.10 24.86 -7.30
N VAL A 113 -0.46 23.68 -7.58
CA VAL A 113 -1.57 23.51 -8.54
C VAL A 113 -2.90 23.94 -7.92
N LEU A 114 -3.15 23.63 -6.66
CA LEU A 114 -4.40 23.94 -5.96
C LEU A 114 -4.45 25.36 -5.41
N GLY A 115 -3.31 26.06 -5.34
CA GLY A 115 -3.21 27.44 -4.83
C GLY A 115 -3.39 27.57 -3.30
N PHE A 116 -3.48 26.48 -2.57
CA PHE A 116 -3.52 26.46 -1.10
C PHE A 116 -2.65 25.34 -0.54
N LYS A 117 -2.00 25.62 0.59
CA LYS A 117 -1.02 24.76 1.22
C LYS A 117 -1.69 23.63 2.03
N LEU A 118 -2.08 22.55 1.37
CA LEU A 118 -2.63 21.34 2.00
C LEU A 118 -1.55 20.34 2.38
N PHE A 119 -0.61 20.08 1.49
CA PHE A 119 0.39 19.03 1.59
C PHE A 119 1.78 19.54 1.99
N TYR A 120 1.99 20.87 1.95
CA TYR A 120 3.27 21.55 2.22
C TYR A 120 4.43 21.11 1.32
N GLY A 121 4.15 20.48 0.19
CA GLY A 121 5.10 20.09 -0.86
C GLY A 121 6.29 19.30 -0.31
N ALA A 122 7.49 19.60 -0.80
CA ALA A 122 8.73 18.92 -0.41
C ALA A 122 9.11 19.06 1.09
N LYS A 123 8.46 19.99 1.84
CA LYS A 123 8.71 20.15 3.29
C LYS A 123 7.93 19.12 4.12
N GLY A 124 7.01 18.40 3.52
CA GLY A 124 6.15 17.42 4.18
C GLY A 124 5.17 18.03 5.18
N LEU A 125 4.18 17.26 5.55
CA LEU A 125 3.19 17.65 6.56
C LEU A 125 3.87 17.78 7.94
N LYS A 126 3.73 18.97 8.56
CA LYS A 126 4.21 19.27 9.91
C LYS A 126 3.04 19.30 10.89
N ASN A 127 3.33 19.11 12.17
CA ASN A 127 2.36 19.10 13.28
C ASN A 127 1.31 17.98 13.16
N ILE A 128 1.73 16.80 12.70
CA ILE A 128 0.88 15.61 12.76
C ILE A 128 0.95 15.09 14.21
N PRO A 129 -0.19 14.86 14.87
CA PRO A 129 -0.21 14.23 16.18
C PRO A 129 0.40 12.83 16.10
N LYS A 130 1.33 12.52 17.01
CA LYS A 130 2.03 11.22 17.02
C LYS A 130 1.18 10.18 17.73
N TYR A 131 0.32 9.50 16.97
CA TYR A 131 -0.52 8.41 17.49
C TYR A 131 0.08 7.03 17.25
N SER A 132 1.13 6.92 16.43
CA SER A 132 1.84 5.67 16.20
C SER A 132 2.57 5.25 17.48
N ASN A 133 1.98 4.31 18.20
CA ASN A 133 2.59 3.63 19.34
C ASN A 133 3.10 2.26 18.92
N TYR A 134 4.09 1.75 19.62
CA TYR A 134 4.63 0.38 19.39
C TYR A 134 3.51 -0.67 19.31
N TRP A 135 2.53 -0.64 20.22
CA TRP A 135 1.41 -1.57 20.26
C TRP A 135 0.54 -1.51 19.01
N ASN A 136 0.26 -0.30 18.50
CA ASN A 136 -0.55 -0.11 17.30
C ASN A 136 0.17 -0.67 16.06
N VAL A 137 1.46 -0.41 15.93
CA VAL A 137 2.28 -0.93 14.81
C VAL A 137 2.32 -2.45 14.86
N PHE A 138 2.59 -3.05 16.03
CA PHE A 138 2.66 -4.49 16.18
C PHE A 138 1.32 -5.18 15.89
N LEU A 139 0.22 -4.59 16.37
CA LEU A 139 -1.13 -5.08 16.07
C LEU A 139 -1.41 -5.04 14.56
N CYS A 140 -1.04 -3.97 13.87
CA CYS A 140 -1.17 -3.87 12.41
C CYS A 140 -0.30 -4.91 11.68
N VAL A 141 0.90 -5.21 12.16
CA VAL A 141 1.74 -6.30 11.62
C VAL A 141 1.01 -7.64 11.71
N VAL A 142 0.48 -7.97 12.88
CA VAL A 142 -0.26 -9.24 13.09
C VAL A 142 -1.48 -9.32 12.20
N ILE A 143 -2.29 -8.23 12.13
CA ILE A 143 -3.48 -8.17 11.25
C ILE A 143 -3.07 -8.36 9.79
N THR A 144 -2.02 -7.68 9.33
CA THR A 144 -1.53 -7.79 7.95
C THR A 144 -1.09 -9.20 7.61
N CYS A 145 -0.26 -9.82 8.46
CA CYS A 145 0.21 -11.19 8.27
C CYS A 145 -0.96 -12.18 8.25
N PHE A 146 -1.92 -12.03 9.17
CA PHE A 146 -3.10 -12.88 9.22
C PHE A 146 -3.99 -12.72 7.97
N ALA A 147 -4.26 -11.48 7.55
CA ALA A 147 -5.09 -11.19 6.39
C ALA A 147 -4.47 -11.75 5.10
N ILE A 148 -3.17 -11.56 4.90
CA ILE A 148 -2.45 -12.09 3.73
C ILE A 148 -2.43 -13.62 3.75
N HIS A 149 -2.17 -14.23 4.90
CA HIS A 149 -2.20 -15.68 5.04
C HIS A 149 -3.59 -16.26 4.75
N ALA A 150 -4.65 -15.66 5.31
CA ALA A 150 -6.03 -16.06 5.08
C ALA A 150 -6.42 -15.92 3.59
N MET A 151 -6.04 -14.79 2.96
CA MET A 151 -6.27 -14.58 1.53
C MET A 151 -5.56 -15.64 0.68
N MET A 152 -4.29 -15.94 0.97
CA MET A 152 -3.53 -16.91 0.17
C MET A 152 -4.04 -18.35 0.33
N LYS A 153 -4.61 -18.71 1.47
CA LYS A 153 -5.27 -20.03 1.68
C LYS A 153 -6.67 -20.13 1.05
N SER A 154 -7.25 -19.01 0.66
CA SER A 154 -8.59 -18.95 0.07
C SER A 154 -8.62 -19.48 -1.38
N ARG A 155 -9.83 -19.55 -1.96
CA ARG A 155 -10.01 -19.85 -3.41
C ARG A 155 -9.30 -18.83 -4.29
N HIS A 156 -9.32 -17.56 -3.88
CA HIS A 156 -8.66 -16.47 -4.61
C HIS A 156 -7.13 -16.62 -4.60
N GLY A 157 -6.54 -16.97 -3.47
CA GLY A 157 -5.10 -17.19 -3.38
C GLY A 157 -4.63 -18.35 -4.26
N ARG A 158 -5.40 -19.44 -4.31
CA ARG A 158 -5.08 -20.57 -5.21
C ARG A 158 -5.14 -20.17 -6.68
N ALA A 159 -6.10 -19.32 -7.08
CA ALA A 159 -6.17 -18.81 -8.45
C ALA A 159 -4.95 -17.93 -8.77
N VAL A 160 -4.50 -17.08 -7.84
CA VAL A 160 -3.29 -16.25 -7.99
C VAL A 160 -2.06 -17.13 -8.18
N LEU A 161 -1.90 -18.20 -7.39
CA LEU A 161 -0.79 -19.14 -7.52
C LEU A 161 -0.81 -19.88 -8.87
N ALA A 162 -1.99 -20.34 -9.32
CA ALA A 162 -2.15 -20.98 -10.63
C ALA A 162 -1.72 -20.06 -11.78
N ILE A 163 -2.05 -18.75 -11.70
CA ILE A 163 -1.63 -17.74 -12.69
C ILE A 163 -0.11 -17.57 -12.68
N ARG A 164 0.51 -17.55 -11.50
CA ARG A 164 1.97 -17.46 -11.37
C ARG A 164 2.67 -18.64 -12.03
N ASP A 165 2.15 -19.85 -11.80
CA ASP A 165 2.79 -21.08 -12.29
C ASP A 165 2.66 -21.19 -13.82
N ASN A 166 1.46 -20.96 -14.38
CA ASN A 166 1.25 -20.87 -15.84
C ASN A 166 -0.05 -20.11 -16.16
N GLU A 167 0.10 -18.90 -16.67
CA GLU A 167 -1.03 -18.02 -17.00
C GLU A 167 -1.94 -18.60 -18.09
N ILE A 168 -1.36 -19.19 -19.14
CA ILE A 168 -2.12 -19.76 -20.26
C ILE A 168 -2.93 -20.98 -19.81
N ALA A 169 -2.33 -21.83 -18.99
CA ALA A 169 -3.03 -23.00 -18.43
C ALA A 169 -4.15 -22.57 -17.47
N ALA A 170 -3.93 -21.57 -16.63
CA ALA A 170 -4.95 -21.03 -15.73
C ALA A 170 -6.15 -20.48 -16.53
N GLU A 171 -5.89 -19.74 -17.60
CA GLU A 171 -6.91 -19.16 -18.47
C GLU A 171 -7.72 -20.26 -19.18
N SER A 172 -7.06 -21.30 -19.64
CA SER A 172 -7.70 -22.49 -20.26
C SER A 172 -8.60 -23.25 -19.26
N CYS A 173 -8.32 -23.16 -17.96
CA CYS A 173 -9.17 -23.69 -16.89
C CYS A 173 -10.31 -22.72 -16.48
N GLY A 174 -10.53 -21.61 -17.19
CA GLY A 174 -11.60 -20.64 -16.94
C GLY A 174 -11.29 -19.61 -15.85
N ILE A 175 -10.04 -19.48 -15.42
CA ILE A 175 -9.63 -18.46 -14.45
C ILE A 175 -9.46 -17.13 -15.18
N GLN A 176 -10.17 -16.09 -14.71
CA GLN A 176 -10.05 -14.72 -15.24
C GLN A 176 -8.74 -14.09 -14.76
N THR A 177 -7.65 -14.27 -15.51
CA THR A 177 -6.29 -13.88 -15.11
C THR A 177 -6.18 -12.40 -14.76
N THR A 178 -6.74 -11.51 -15.59
CA THR A 178 -6.73 -10.06 -15.36
C THR A 178 -7.39 -9.67 -14.03
N TYR A 179 -8.55 -10.24 -13.70
CA TYR A 179 -9.25 -9.94 -12.45
C TYR A 179 -8.43 -10.31 -11.23
N TYR A 180 -7.87 -11.53 -11.20
CA TYR A 180 -7.09 -11.99 -10.06
C TYR A 180 -5.76 -11.27 -9.92
N LYS A 181 -5.12 -10.89 -11.03
CA LYS A 181 -3.92 -10.06 -11.01
C LYS A 181 -4.19 -8.69 -10.40
N VAL A 182 -5.22 -7.98 -10.88
CA VAL A 182 -5.60 -6.65 -10.37
C VAL A 182 -6.01 -6.73 -8.90
N MET A 183 -6.77 -7.76 -8.51
CA MET A 183 -7.18 -7.97 -7.12
C MET A 183 -5.96 -8.16 -6.20
N ALA A 184 -5.01 -9.03 -6.54
CA ALA A 184 -3.81 -9.27 -5.75
C ALA A 184 -2.94 -8.02 -5.64
N PHE A 185 -2.81 -7.28 -6.75
CA PHE A 185 -2.07 -6.03 -6.81
C PHE A 185 -2.71 -4.93 -5.94
N ALA A 186 -4.03 -4.75 -6.04
CA ALA A 186 -4.77 -3.80 -5.21
C ALA A 186 -4.69 -4.13 -3.72
N PHE A 187 -4.76 -5.42 -3.38
CA PHE A 187 -4.60 -5.90 -2.01
C PHE A 187 -3.21 -5.61 -1.46
N SER A 188 -2.16 -5.85 -2.26
CA SER A 188 -0.78 -5.47 -1.94
C SER A 188 -0.65 -3.96 -1.72
N ALA A 189 -1.21 -3.14 -2.62
CA ALA A 189 -1.19 -1.68 -2.52
C ALA A 189 -1.94 -1.16 -1.28
N ALA A 190 -3.07 -1.77 -0.90
CA ALA A 190 -3.82 -1.39 0.30
C ALA A 190 -2.99 -1.56 1.57
N PHE A 191 -2.27 -2.68 1.73
CA PHE A 191 -1.38 -2.87 2.88
C PHE A 191 -0.14 -1.97 2.85
N ALA A 192 0.37 -1.64 1.66
CA ALA A 192 1.41 -0.61 1.53
C ALA A 192 0.91 0.76 2.01
N GLY A 193 -0.34 1.12 1.68
CA GLY A 193 -0.98 2.33 2.17
C GLY A 193 -1.18 2.34 3.68
N LEU A 194 -1.55 1.20 4.26
CA LEU A 194 -1.64 1.04 5.72
C LEU A 194 -0.27 1.26 6.39
N ALA A 195 0.79 0.67 5.84
CA ALA A 195 2.15 0.89 6.32
C ALA A 195 2.57 2.37 6.23
N GLY A 196 2.16 3.05 5.14
CA GLY A 196 2.38 4.49 4.95
C GLY A 196 1.71 5.33 6.03
N GLY A 197 0.46 5.01 6.39
CA GLY A 197 -0.28 5.72 7.45
C GLY A 197 0.31 5.52 8.86
N LEU A 198 1.07 4.44 9.08
CA LEU A 198 1.79 4.18 10.33
C LEU A 198 3.14 4.90 10.41
N TYR A 199 3.74 5.22 9.26
CA TYR A 199 5.06 5.87 9.14
C TYR A 199 4.99 7.34 9.54
#